data_b5d902e6b2af8c1856da9d3beff9b4f5
#
_entry.id   b5d902e6b2af8c1856da9d3beff9b4f5
#
_cell.length_a   1.000
_cell.length_b   1.000
_cell.length_c   1.000
_cell.angle_alpha   90.00
_cell.angle_beta   90.00
_cell.angle_gamma   90.00
#
_symmetry.space_group_name_H-M   'P 1'
#
loop_
_entity.id
_entity.type
_entity.pdbx_description
1 polymer ?
#
loop_
_entity_poly.entity_id
_entity_poly.type
_entity_poly.pdbx_seq_one_letter_code
_entity_poly.pdbx_strand_id
1 'polypeptide(L)'
;MLKHIKFIDNHGSFCVNRPENTSYLYFPLASEAGLKSSVTPVLGGDSKIDQDTFLLEPVSSENLHNNRSSRNFWIVKEGHIPYSVTGSSAQQEANRFTDRQEDSELTAGFMWQTLKRTSRELGFISTVTSFIPKSDNVEIMYVTVENQTDTVQKFTAYGAIPVYGRSADNIRDHRNVTSMLHRIETTEHGINVCPTMSFDERGHQPNHKIYYVNGCSGKGENPISYYPTVEDFIGEGGTYTHPRTVYEGYKGVPAHSLAAGKEAMGAFCFSSFTLAPGEKTDFILLSGIADSKEEIENIFEKYNTSDKVKNALEETRIYWKKQVNVDFHTQDPDFDSYMKWISFQPFLRRLFGCSFLPHHDYGRGGRGWRDLWQDCLSLLILDPKEVRSMILNSFAGVRFDGTNATI
;
A
#
# COMPACT_ATOMS: atom_id res chain seq x y z
N MET A 1 16.39 24.00 6.23
CA MET A 1 15.14 23.29 6.41
C MET A 1 15.00 22.33 5.23
N LEU A 2 14.63 21.09 5.40
CA LEU A 2 14.51 20.03 4.39
C LEU A 2 15.80 19.67 3.61
N LYS A 3 16.96 19.67 4.25
CA LYS A 3 18.23 19.22 3.64
C LYS A 3 18.23 17.73 3.20
N HIS A 4 17.16 16.99 3.49
CA HIS A 4 17.05 15.56 3.20
C HIS A 4 16.20 15.22 1.98
N ILE A 5 15.39 16.16 1.48
CA ILE A 5 14.54 15.98 0.29
C ILE A 5 15.21 16.69 -0.88
N LYS A 6 15.39 15.99 -1.99
CA LYS A 6 16.00 16.51 -3.20
C LYS A 6 15.17 16.10 -4.42
N PHE A 7 14.73 17.07 -5.23
CA PHE A 7 14.17 16.77 -6.54
C PHE A 7 15.25 16.20 -7.47
N ILE A 8 14.90 15.18 -8.23
CA ILE A 8 15.82 14.44 -9.10
C ILE A 8 15.52 14.62 -10.59
N ASP A 9 14.38 15.22 -10.89
CA ASP A 9 13.99 15.60 -12.25
C ASP A 9 13.11 16.88 -12.20
N ASN A 10 12.73 17.37 -13.38
CA ASN A 10 11.82 18.51 -13.54
C ASN A 10 10.33 18.13 -13.63
N HIS A 11 10.00 16.91 -13.24
CA HIS A 11 8.64 16.37 -13.25
C HIS A 11 8.08 16.12 -11.85
N GLY A 12 8.81 16.56 -10.80
CA GLY A 12 8.39 16.43 -9.42
C GLY A 12 8.86 15.16 -8.73
N SER A 13 9.63 14.28 -9.39
CA SER A 13 10.22 13.13 -8.68
C SER A 13 11.29 13.60 -7.73
N PHE A 14 11.35 12.97 -6.55
CA PHE A 14 12.32 13.36 -5.52
C PHE A 14 12.87 12.14 -4.78
N CYS A 15 13.99 12.34 -4.09
CA CYS A 15 14.56 11.34 -3.19
C CYS A 15 14.71 11.88 -1.77
N VAL A 16 14.67 10.95 -0.81
CA VAL A 16 14.83 11.20 0.62
C VAL A 16 15.73 10.12 1.21
N ASN A 17 16.83 10.52 1.85
CA ASN A 17 17.68 9.61 2.60
C ASN A 17 17.10 9.39 4.01
N ARG A 18 17.12 8.13 4.48
CA ARG A 18 16.55 7.72 5.76
C ARG A 18 15.12 8.22 5.93
N PRO A 19 14.21 7.87 5.00
CA PRO A 19 12.85 8.40 4.96
C PRO A 19 12.04 8.09 6.20
N GLU A 20 12.34 7.02 6.92
CA GLU A 20 11.74 6.63 8.20
C GLU A 20 11.97 7.68 9.31
N ASN A 21 12.99 8.51 9.18
CA ASN A 21 13.29 9.60 10.13
C ASN A 21 12.53 10.90 9.80
N THR A 22 11.80 10.93 8.69
CA THR A 22 11.03 12.10 8.26
C THR A 22 9.62 12.01 8.81
N SER A 23 9.29 12.87 9.76
CA SER A 23 7.95 12.93 10.37
C SER A 23 6.89 13.33 9.35
N TYR A 24 5.71 12.76 9.47
CA TYR A 24 4.50 13.08 8.68
C TYR A 24 4.65 12.90 7.16
N LEU A 25 5.68 12.17 6.70
CA LEU A 25 5.82 11.84 5.29
C LEU A 25 4.93 10.64 4.95
N TYR A 26 4.09 10.79 3.95
CA TYR A 26 3.28 9.72 3.37
C TYR A 26 2.91 10.06 1.93
N PHE A 27 2.54 9.04 1.17
CA PHE A 27 2.28 9.15 -0.27
C PHE A 27 0.88 8.66 -0.60
N PRO A 28 0.20 9.33 -1.53
CA PRO A 28 -1.00 8.80 -2.14
C PRO A 28 -0.62 7.79 -3.21
N LEU A 29 -1.32 6.66 -3.23
CA LEU A 29 -1.37 5.74 -4.36
C LEU A 29 -2.84 5.56 -4.71
N ALA A 30 -3.20 5.67 -6.00
CA ALA A 30 -4.59 5.50 -6.40
C ALA A 30 -4.72 5.10 -7.87
N SER A 31 -5.80 4.39 -8.17
CA SER A 31 -6.27 4.15 -9.54
C SER A 31 -7.51 4.99 -9.87
N GLU A 32 -7.78 5.16 -11.15
CA GLU A 32 -9.06 5.71 -11.63
C GLU A 32 -10.22 4.70 -11.45
N ALA A 33 -9.92 3.42 -11.17
CA ALA A 33 -10.91 2.38 -10.88
C ALA A 33 -11.48 2.45 -9.44
N GLY A 34 -10.81 3.18 -8.52
CA GLY A 34 -11.32 3.45 -7.19
C GLY A 34 -10.43 3.06 -6.02
N LEU A 35 -9.53 2.07 -6.16
CA LEU A 35 -8.61 1.71 -5.07
C LEU A 35 -7.64 2.86 -4.81
N LYS A 36 -7.45 3.16 -3.54
CA LYS A 36 -6.59 4.25 -3.06
C LYS A 36 -5.97 3.90 -1.72
N SER A 37 -4.74 4.35 -1.53
CA SER A 37 -3.94 4.09 -0.33
C SER A 37 -3.20 5.34 0.11
N SER A 38 -3.04 5.50 1.42
CA SER A 38 -2.09 6.43 2.02
C SER A 38 -0.94 5.62 2.61
N VAL A 39 0.28 5.79 2.10
CA VAL A 39 1.40 4.90 2.40
C VAL A 39 2.56 5.68 3.01
N THR A 40 3.04 5.25 4.19
CA THR A 40 4.23 5.82 4.84
C THR A 40 5.53 5.28 4.23
N PRO A 41 6.69 5.90 4.50
CA PRO A 41 7.98 5.42 4.01
C PRO A 41 8.35 3.97 4.40
N VAL A 42 7.78 3.46 5.48
CA VAL A 42 7.94 2.07 5.94
C VAL A 42 6.76 1.18 5.54
N LEU A 43 5.97 1.62 4.56
CA LEU A 43 4.81 0.95 3.98
C LEU A 43 3.64 0.68 4.94
N GLY A 44 3.56 1.42 6.04
CA GLY A 44 2.34 1.54 6.85
C GLY A 44 1.27 2.38 6.13
N GLY A 45 0.11 2.50 6.74
CA GLY A 45 -1.01 3.30 6.21
C GLY A 45 -2.22 2.43 5.84
N ASP A 46 -3.18 3.01 5.13
CA ASP A 46 -4.42 2.33 4.76
C ASP A 46 -4.48 1.94 3.27
N SER A 47 -5.54 1.21 2.91
CA SER A 47 -5.95 0.94 1.53
C SER A 47 -7.45 0.70 1.50
N LYS A 48 -8.17 1.33 0.55
CA LYS A 48 -9.63 1.31 0.48
C LYS A 48 -10.16 1.63 -0.93
N ILE A 49 -11.42 1.30 -1.16
CA ILE A 49 -12.21 1.86 -2.27
C ILE A 49 -13.00 3.08 -1.77
N ASP A 50 -13.74 2.93 -0.68
CA ASP A 50 -14.58 3.95 -0.03
C ASP A 50 -14.55 3.80 1.50
N GLN A 51 -15.46 4.48 2.20
CA GLN A 51 -15.55 4.43 3.66
C GLN A 51 -16.07 3.11 4.22
N ASP A 52 -16.78 2.36 3.40
CA ASP A 52 -17.38 1.09 3.80
C ASP A 52 -16.48 -0.11 3.44
N THR A 53 -15.39 0.13 2.68
CA THR A 53 -14.61 -0.93 2.03
C THR A 53 -13.11 -0.69 2.19
N PHE A 54 -12.55 -1.08 3.35
CA PHE A 54 -11.12 -0.99 3.65
C PHE A 54 -10.44 -2.35 3.54
N LEU A 55 -9.41 -2.44 2.72
CA LEU A 55 -8.52 -3.59 2.65
C LEU A 55 -7.60 -3.65 3.87
N LEU A 56 -6.96 -2.54 4.18
CA LEU A 56 -6.11 -2.37 5.36
C LEU A 56 -6.83 -1.49 6.39
N GLU A 57 -6.41 -1.59 7.65
CA GLU A 57 -7.01 -0.84 8.75
C GLU A 57 -7.02 0.66 8.47
N PRO A 58 -8.16 1.34 8.66
CA PRO A 58 -8.25 2.79 8.49
C PRO A 58 -7.23 3.54 9.33
N VAL A 59 -6.60 4.53 8.74
CA VAL A 59 -5.69 5.43 9.46
C VAL A 59 -6.22 6.85 9.50
N SER A 60 -5.89 7.56 10.58
CA SER A 60 -6.09 8.99 10.73
C SER A 60 -4.75 9.73 10.78
N SER A 61 -4.77 11.04 10.72
CA SER A 61 -3.55 11.86 10.89
C SER A 61 -2.84 11.60 12.21
N GLU A 62 -3.58 11.20 13.25
CA GLU A 62 -3.05 10.93 14.57
C GLU A 62 -2.29 9.59 14.67
N ASN A 63 -2.70 8.57 13.92
CA ASN A 63 -2.14 7.23 14.02
C ASN A 63 -1.42 6.72 12.77
N LEU A 64 -1.32 7.53 11.71
CA LEU A 64 -0.75 7.14 10.42
C LEU A 64 0.62 6.46 10.54
N HIS A 65 1.48 6.93 11.42
CA HIS A 65 2.82 6.40 11.63
C HIS A 65 2.92 5.33 12.74
N ASN A 66 1.82 5.07 13.43
CA ASN A 66 1.77 4.14 14.58
C ASN A 66 0.73 3.03 14.38
N ASN A 67 0.06 2.96 13.24
CA ASN A 67 -0.93 1.93 13.00
C ASN A 67 -0.28 0.56 12.75
N ARG A 68 -1.06 -0.51 12.95
CA ARG A 68 -0.60 -1.89 12.78
C ARG A 68 -0.67 -2.38 11.33
N SER A 69 -1.42 -1.71 10.49
CA SER A 69 -1.55 -2.04 9.07
C SER A 69 -0.26 -1.68 8.36
N SER A 70 0.59 -2.66 8.16
CA SER A 70 1.88 -2.50 7.49
C SER A 70 2.02 -3.59 6.45
N ARG A 71 2.31 -3.20 5.22
CA ARG A 71 2.75 -4.10 4.18
C ARG A 71 4.18 -4.47 4.47
N ASN A 72 4.49 -5.74 4.63
CA ASN A 72 5.84 -6.18 4.94
C ASN A 72 6.29 -7.34 4.07
N PHE A 73 7.60 -7.43 3.93
CA PHE A 73 8.26 -8.55 3.28
C PHE A 73 9.53 -8.87 4.06
N TRP A 74 9.72 -10.14 4.36
CA TRP A 74 10.78 -10.60 5.23
C TRP A 74 11.76 -11.46 4.45
N ILE A 75 13.04 -11.26 4.72
CA ILE A 75 14.13 -12.09 4.25
C ILE A 75 14.79 -12.77 5.46
N VAL A 76 14.86 -14.08 5.39
CA VAL A 76 15.48 -14.92 6.44
C VAL A 76 16.71 -15.59 5.85
N LYS A 77 17.85 -15.42 6.54
CA LYS A 77 19.09 -16.13 6.30
C LYS A 77 19.41 -16.95 7.54
N GLU A 78 19.76 -18.23 7.35
CA GLU A 78 20.07 -19.13 8.45
C GLU A 78 21.16 -18.56 9.37
N GLY A 79 20.94 -18.63 10.69
CA GLY A 79 21.86 -18.10 11.69
C GLY A 79 21.84 -16.58 11.89
N HIS A 80 20.97 -15.85 11.18
CA HIS A 80 20.82 -14.40 11.30
C HIS A 80 19.41 -14.00 11.75
N ILE A 81 19.29 -12.79 12.29
CA ILE A 81 18.00 -12.19 12.64
C ILE A 81 17.22 -11.92 11.34
N PRO A 82 15.93 -12.28 11.27
CA PRO A 82 15.07 -11.96 10.13
C PRO A 82 15.03 -10.46 9.82
N TYR A 83 15.10 -10.15 8.54
CA TYR A 83 15.18 -8.78 8.02
C TYR A 83 13.88 -8.35 7.36
N SER A 84 13.33 -7.20 7.76
CA SER A 84 12.22 -6.55 7.06
C SER A 84 12.75 -5.64 5.96
N VAL A 85 12.34 -5.86 4.71
CA VAL A 85 12.74 -5.01 3.58
C VAL A 85 12.11 -3.62 3.64
N THR A 86 11.06 -3.45 4.45
CA THR A 86 10.42 -2.16 4.70
C THR A 86 11.01 -1.39 5.87
N GLY A 87 11.87 -2.03 6.66
CA GLY A 87 12.46 -1.42 7.85
C GLY A 87 11.56 -1.48 9.09
N SER A 88 10.57 -2.37 9.10
CA SER A 88 9.56 -2.48 10.15
C SER A 88 9.77 -3.67 11.08
N SER A 89 11.00 -4.22 11.20
CA SER A 89 11.31 -5.20 12.25
C SER A 89 11.58 -4.51 13.59
N ALA A 90 11.30 -5.19 14.70
CA ALA A 90 11.59 -4.67 16.04
C ALA A 90 13.06 -4.26 16.19
N GLN A 91 14.00 -5.02 15.59
CA GLN A 91 15.42 -4.69 15.60
C GLN A 91 15.73 -3.41 14.83
N GLN A 92 15.14 -3.25 13.64
CA GLN A 92 15.33 -2.03 12.82
C GLN A 92 14.71 -0.79 13.47
N GLU A 93 13.54 -0.95 14.11
CA GLU A 93 12.91 0.13 14.89
C GLU A 93 13.78 0.54 16.09
N ALA A 94 14.34 -0.43 16.84
CA ALA A 94 15.24 -0.16 17.95
C ALA A 94 16.56 0.51 17.53
N ASN A 95 17.00 0.28 16.30
CA ASN A 95 18.22 0.89 15.76
C ASN A 95 17.99 2.30 15.20
N ARG A 96 16.72 2.74 15.03
CA ARG A 96 16.40 4.07 14.50
C ARG A 96 17.06 5.17 15.35
N PHE A 97 17.64 6.17 14.70
CA PHE A 97 18.39 7.28 15.30
C PHE A 97 19.67 6.88 16.06
N THR A 98 20.14 5.65 15.88
CA THR A 98 21.45 5.20 16.41
C THR A 98 22.48 5.04 15.29
N ASP A 99 23.74 4.81 15.66
CA ASP A 99 24.82 4.50 14.70
C ASP A 99 24.63 3.15 13.99
N ARG A 100 23.71 2.32 14.46
CA ARG A 100 23.33 1.03 13.85
C ARG A 100 22.22 1.14 12.83
N GLN A 101 21.63 2.33 12.68
CA GLN A 101 20.60 2.53 11.66
C GLN A 101 21.18 2.30 10.26
N GLU A 102 20.49 1.47 9.49
CA GLU A 102 20.88 1.14 8.12
C GLU A 102 20.71 2.32 7.17
N ASP A 103 21.40 2.24 6.04
CA ASP A 103 21.18 3.18 4.94
C ASP A 103 19.91 2.80 4.18
N SER A 104 19.05 3.78 4.03
CA SER A 104 17.79 3.69 3.27
C SER A 104 17.60 4.94 2.44
N GLU A 105 16.99 4.77 1.27
CA GLU A 105 16.64 5.83 0.34
C GLU A 105 15.25 5.58 -0.23
N LEU A 106 14.42 6.61 -0.21
CA LEU A 106 13.14 6.60 -0.88
C LEU A 106 13.20 7.49 -2.10
N THR A 107 12.76 6.97 -3.24
CA THR A 107 12.48 7.74 -4.45
C THR A 107 10.99 7.69 -4.71
N ALA A 108 10.36 8.84 -4.94
CA ALA A 108 8.93 8.91 -5.18
C ALA A 108 8.56 9.89 -6.28
N GLY A 109 7.43 9.64 -6.90
CA GLY A 109 6.77 10.50 -7.87
C GLY A 109 5.25 10.34 -7.77
N PHE A 110 4.52 10.81 -8.76
CA PHE A 110 3.06 10.75 -8.73
C PHE A 110 2.55 9.32 -8.77
N MET A 111 1.88 8.89 -7.70
CA MET A 111 1.25 7.57 -7.52
C MET A 111 2.22 6.38 -7.53
N TRP A 112 3.48 6.58 -7.21
CA TRP A 112 4.46 5.51 -7.01
C TRP A 112 5.54 5.93 -6.02
N GLN A 113 6.13 4.93 -5.36
CA GLN A 113 7.32 5.11 -4.54
C GLN A 113 8.22 3.86 -4.61
N THR A 114 9.50 4.05 -4.42
CA THR A 114 10.51 2.99 -4.35
C THR A 114 11.37 3.22 -3.12
N LEU A 115 11.37 2.26 -2.20
CA LEU A 115 12.23 2.22 -1.01
C LEU A 115 13.39 1.28 -1.28
N LYS A 116 14.62 1.78 -1.17
CA LYS A 116 15.86 1.00 -1.24
C LYS A 116 16.48 0.93 0.15
N ARG A 117 16.89 -0.26 0.57
CA ARG A 117 17.58 -0.49 1.85
C ARG A 117 18.81 -1.37 1.64
N THR A 118 19.87 -1.08 2.38
CA THR A 118 21.10 -1.86 2.33
C THR A 118 21.33 -2.54 3.68
N SER A 119 21.20 -3.87 3.69
CA SER A 119 21.58 -4.68 4.85
C SER A 119 23.05 -5.05 4.76
N ARG A 120 23.89 -4.37 5.54
CA ARG A 120 25.33 -4.67 5.59
C ARG A 120 25.61 -6.00 6.28
N GLU A 121 24.81 -6.35 7.29
CA GLU A 121 24.94 -7.59 8.05
C GLU A 121 24.63 -8.82 7.19
N LEU A 122 23.56 -8.77 6.42
CA LEU A 122 23.14 -9.88 5.55
C LEU A 122 23.79 -9.84 4.17
N GLY A 123 24.40 -8.72 3.80
CA GLY A 123 25.12 -8.54 2.55
C GLY A 123 24.22 -8.45 1.31
N PHE A 124 23.06 -7.81 1.42
CA PHE A 124 22.20 -7.60 0.27
C PHE A 124 21.59 -6.18 0.22
N ILE A 125 21.13 -5.79 -0.95
CA ILE A 125 20.27 -4.64 -1.17
C ILE A 125 18.86 -5.14 -1.44
N SER A 126 17.88 -4.55 -0.77
CA SER A 126 16.46 -4.72 -1.11
C SER A 126 15.89 -3.45 -1.70
N THR A 127 15.01 -3.61 -2.69
CA THR A 127 14.25 -2.51 -3.30
C THR A 127 12.78 -2.90 -3.31
N VAL A 128 11.93 -2.02 -2.79
CA VAL A 128 10.48 -2.22 -2.78
C VAL A 128 9.83 -1.08 -3.54
N THR A 129 9.15 -1.40 -4.63
CA THR A 129 8.36 -0.43 -5.39
C THR A 129 6.89 -0.68 -5.14
N SER A 130 6.17 0.37 -4.71
CA SER A 130 4.73 0.33 -4.46
C SER A 130 4.01 1.30 -5.38
N PHE A 131 2.96 0.83 -6.02
CA PHE A 131 2.09 1.62 -6.90
C PHE A 131 0.73 0.95 -7.07
N ILE A 132 -0.24 1.70 -7.58
CA ILE A 132 -1.54 1.19 -8.02
C ILE A 132 -1.65 1.45 -9.52
N PRO A 133 -1.84 0.43 -10.37
CA PRO A 133 -2.07 0.60 -11.79
C PRO A 133 -3.30 1.48 -12.07
N LYS A 134 -3.22 2.35 -13.07
CA LYS A 134 -4.24 3.39 -13.35
C LYS A 134 -5.69 2.91 -13.47
N SER A 135 -5.89 1.65 -13.88
CA SER A 135 -7.22 1.10 -14.24
C SER A 135 -7.66 -0.11 -13.43
N ASP A 136 -6.89 -0.54 -12.44
CA ASP A 136 -7.19 -1.76 -11.68
C ASP A 136 -7.25 -1.49 -10.17
N ASN A 137 -8.09 -2.26 -9.48
CA ASN A 137 -8.25 -2.19 -8.02
C ASN A 137 -7.27 -3.12 -7.30
N VAL A 138 -5.98 -2.96 -7.60
CA VAL A 138 -4.89 -3.72 -6.99
C VAL A 138 -3.72 -2.82 -6.66
N GLU A 139 -3.21 -2.91 -5.46
CA GLU A 139 -1.92 -2.34 -5.06
C GLU A 139 -0.83 -3.39 -5.27
N ILE A 140 0.23 -3.00 -5.94
CA ILE A 140 1.37 -3.84 -6.26
C ILE A 140 2.54 -3.43 -5.37
N MET A 141 3.07 -4.41 -4.62
CA MET A 141 4.33 -4.33 -3.91
C MET A 141 5.35 -5.21 -4.62
N TYR A 142 6.25 -4.60 -5.37
CA TYR A 142 7.29 -5.28 -6.14
C TYR A 142 8.62 -5.22 -5.39
N VAL A 143 9.13 -6.37 -4.99
CA VAL A 143 10.33 -6.52 -4.17
C VAL A 143 11.46 -7.12 -4.99
N THR A 144 12.63 -6.49 -5.00
CA THR A 144 13.87 -7.02 -5.56
C THR A 144 14.90 -7.21 -4.45
N VAL A 145 15.57 -8.36 -4.43
CA VAL A 145 16.69 -8.66 -3.51
C VAL A 145 17.93 -8.94 -4.35
N GLU A 146 19.04 -8.25 -4.05
CA GLU A 146 20.32 -8.34 -4.76
C GLU A 146 21.44 -8.73 -3.80
N ASN A 147 22.15 -9.83 -4.07
CA ASN A 147 23.31 -10.24 -3.29
C ASN A 147 24.50 -9.31 -3.56
N GLN A 148 25.00 -8.65 -2.52
CA GLN A 148 26.14 -7.73 -2.59
C GLN A 148 27.44 -8.36 -2.08
N THR A 149 27.41 -9.62 -1.70
CA THR A 149 28.61 -10.35 -1.24
C THR A 149 29.35 -11.01 -2.42
N ASP A 150 30.54 -11.46 -2.16
CA ASP A 150 31.38 -12.22 -3.09
C ASP A 150 31.11 -13.73 -3.06
N THR A 151 30.14 -14.19 -2.27
CA THR A 151 29.77 -15.60 -2.08
C THR A 151 28.31 -15.85 -2.38
N VAL A 152 27.99 -17.10 -2.71
CA VAL A 152 26.60 -17.55 -2.90
C VAL A 152 25.87 -17.48 -1.57
N GLN A 153 24.70 -16.87 -1.56
CA GLN A 153 23.86 -16.72 -0.38
C GLN A 153 22.52 -17.45 -0.56
N LYS A 154 22.02 -18.05 0.53
CA LYS A 154 20.71 -18.72 0.55
C LYS A 154 19.78 -17.99 1.50
N PHE A 155 18.55 -17.75 1.02
CA PHE A 155 17.52 -17.03 1.75
C PHE A 155 16.17 -17.74 1.66
N THR A 156 15.28 -17.43 2.61
CA THR A 156 13.85 -17.71 2.55
C THR A 156 13.08 -16.39 2.65
N ALA A 157 11.99 -16.24 1.93
CA ALA A 157 11.20 -15.03 1.89
C ALA A 157 9.77 -15.24 2.37
N TYR A 158 9.21 -14.21 3.04
CA TYR A 158 7.81 -14.19 3.48
C TYR A 158 7.16 -12.87 3.08
N GLY A 159 6.01 -12.94 2.41
CA GLY A 159 5.12 -11.81 2.23
C GLY A 159 4.15 -11.72 3.39
N ALA A 160 3.79 -10.51 3.83
CA ALA A 160 2.91 -10.32 4.98
C ALA A 160 2.15 -8.98 4.90
N ILE A 161 0.83 -9.04 4.63
CA ILE A 161 -0.06 -7.88 4.57
C ILE A 161 -1.30 -8.20 5.41
N PRO A 162 -1.56 -7.50 6.54
CA PRO A 162 -2.78 -7.69 7.32
C PRO A 162 -4.00 -7.30 6.49
N VAL A 163 -5.10 -8.05 6.63
CA VAL A 163 -6.36 -7.74 5.94
C VAL A 163 -7.40 -7.31 6.95
N TYR A 164 -7.90 -6.09 6.82
CA TYR A 164 -8.92 -5.53 7.69
C TYR A 164 -10.33 -5.97 7.26
N GLY A 165 -10.70 -5.80 5.99
CA GLY A 165 -11.92 -6.31 5.38
C GLY A 165 -13.23 -5.77 5.98
N ARG A 166 -13.27 -4.49 6.37
CA ARG A 166 -14.39 -3.85 7.07
C ARG A 166 -14.57 -2.40 6.66
N SER A 167 -15.63 -1.77 7.17
CA SER A 167 -15.84 -0.31 7.05
C SER A 167 -14.97 0.47 8.04
N ALA A 168 -14.82 1.78 7.81
CA ALA A 168 -14.15 2.68 8.74
C ALA A 168 -14.84 2.73 10.11
N ASP A 169 -16.16 2.56 10.16
CA ASP A 169 -16.95 2.56 11.40
C ASP A 169 -16.52 1.47 12.37
N ASN A 170 -16.12 0.32 11.82
CA ASN A 170 -15.70 -0.83 12.63
C ASN A 170 -14.37 -0.62 13.36
N ILE A 171 -13.64 0.46 13.15
CA ILE A 171 -12.44 0.77 13.94
C ILE A 171 -12.76 0.98 15.43
N ARG A 172 -13.98 1.41 15.72
CA ARG A 172 -14.50 1.63 17.07
C ARG A 172 -15.06 0.38 17.73
N ASP A 173 -15.28 -0.66 16.93
CA ASP A 173 -15.87 -1.91 17.40
C ASP A 173 -14.81 -2.85 17.99
N HIS A 174 -15.28 -3.80 18.75
CA HIS A 174 -14.43 -4.83 19.32
C HIS A 174 -13.90 -5.75 18.20
N ARG A 175 -12.60 -5.79 17.98
CA ARG A 175 -11.97 -6.55 16.88
C ARG A 175 -12.38 -8.01 16.84
N ASN A 176 -12.40 -8.69 17.99
CA ASN A 176 -12.79 -10.09 18.05
C ASN A 176 -14.25 -10.33 17.65
N VAL A 177 -15.13 -9.33 17.81
CA VAL A 177 -16.53 -9.44 17.37
C VAL A 177 -16.63 -9.26 15.87
N THR A 178 -16.00 -8.25 15.33
CA THR A 178 -16.05 -7.96 13.88
C THR A 178 -15.29 -9.00 13.05
N SER A 179 -14.20 -9.57 13.57
CA SER A 179 -13.46 -10.64 12.89
C SER A 179 -14.26 -11.96 12.79
N MET A 180 -15.25 -12.19 13.66
CA MET A 180 -16.14 -13.35 13.54
C MET A 180 -16.87 -13.43 12.20
N LEU A 181 -17.00 -12.33 11.49
CA LEU A 181 -17.63 -12.27 10.18
C LEU A 181 -16.73 -12.76 9.04
N HIS A 182 -15.43 -12.83 9.25
CA HIS A 182 -14.48 -13.23 8.22
C HIS A 182 -14.63 -14.71 7.86
N ARG A 183 -14.60 -14.98 6.56
CA ARG A 183 -14.44 -16.30 5.95
C ARG A 183 -13.19 -16.23 5.11
N ILE A 184 -12.20 -17.01 5.47
CA ILE A 184 -10.84 -16.93 4.93
C ILE A 184 -10.53 -18.22 4.20
N GLU A 185 -10.02 -18.10 2.98
CA GLU A 185 -9.61 -19.22 2.13
C GLU A 185 -8.20 -18.96 1.63
N THR A 186 -7.31 -19.95 1.74
CA THR A 186 -6.04 -19.92 1.05
C THR A 186 -6.21 -20.46 -0.36
N THR A 187 -5.61 -19.81 -1.34
CA THR A 187 -5.57 -20.24 -2.74
C THR A 187 -4.14 -20.66 -3.12
N GLU A 188 -3.92 -21.06 -4.35
CA GLU A 188 -2.56 -21.32 -4.86
C GLU A 188 -1.70 -20.05 -4.90
N HIS A 189 -2.34 -18.87 -4.98
CA HIS A 189 -1.66 -17.60 -5.13
C HIS A 189 -1.57 -16.78 -3.83
N GLY A 190 -2.42 -17.08 -2.84
CA GLY A 190 -2.47 -16.29 -1.61
C GLY A 190 -3.72 -16.54 -0.76
N ILE A 191 -4.28 -15.45 -0.23
CA ILE A 191 -5.39 -15.49 0.73
C ILE A 191 -6.54 -14.60 0.26
N ASN A 192 -7.76 -15.17 0.28
CA ASN A 192 -9.01 -14.46 0.07
C ASN A 192 -9.79 -14.35 1.38
N VAL A 193 -10.33 -13.17 1.65
CA VAL A 193 -11.15 -12.87 2.84
C VAL A 193 -12.51 -12.38 2.38
N CYS A 194 -13.56 -13.12 2.74
CA CYS A 194 -14.94 -12.82 2.40
C CYS A 194 -15.73 -12.55 3.69
N PRO A 195 -15.84 -11.30 4.15
CA PRO A 195 -16.69 -10.97 5.28
C PRO A 195 -18.15 -11.25 4.94
N THR A 196 -18.92 -11.82 5.85
CA THR A 196 -20.35 -12.13 5.61
C THR A 196 -21.22 -10.87 5.65
N MET A 197 -20.80 -9.87 6.42
CA MET A 197 -21.52 -8.61 6.62
C MET A 197 -20.52 -7.46 6.78
N SER A 198 -20.96 -6.25 6.48
CA SER A 198 -20.34 -5.00 6.92
C SER A 198 -21.29 -4.25 7.85
N PHE A 199 -20.71 -3.46 8.75
CA PHE A 199 -21.41 -2.54 9.62
C PHE A 199 -21.02 -1.13 9.21
N ASP A 200 -21.98 -0.32 8.85
CA ASP A 200 -21.82 1.09 8.51
C ASP A 200 -22.91 1.93 9.18
N GLU A 201 -22.92 3.23 8.94
CA GLU A 201 -23.93 4.15 9.49
C GLU A 201 -25.37 3.78 9.12
N ARG A 202 -25.56 3.01 8.06
CA ARG A 202 -26.87 2.52 7.60
C ARG A 202 -27.30 1.22 8.31
N GLY A 203 -26.41 0.67 9.17
CA GLY A 203 -26.62 -0.57 9.90
C GLY A 203 -25.90 -1.77 9.27
N HIS A 204 -26.47 -2.95 9.40
CA HIS A 204 -25.86 -4.19 8.94
C HIS A 204 -26.25 -4.49 7.49
N GLN A 205 -25.26 -4.63 6.63
CA GLN A 205 -25.45 -4.95 5.21
C GLN A 205 -24.70 -6.24 4.86
N PRO A 206 -25.20 -7.10 3.96
CA PRO A 206 -24.41 -8.19 3.39
C PRO A 206 -23.17 -7.64 2.71
N ASN A 207 -22.01 -8.25 2.95
CA ASN A 207 -20.79 -7.90 2.25
C ASN A 207 -20.52 -8.93 1.15
N HIS A 208 -20.41 -8.45 -0.08
CA HIS A 208 -20.15 -9.28 -1.26
C HIS A 208 -18.74 -9.10 -1.82
N LYS A 209 -17.91 -8.26 -1.16
CA LYS A 209 -16.53 -8.02 -1.60
C LYS A 209 -15.59 -9.12 -1.14
N ILE A 210 -14.60 -9.39 -1.96
CA ILE A 210 -13.48 -10.26 -1.65
C ILE A 210 -12.24 -9.37 -1.48
N TYR A 211 -11.65 -9.42 -0.30
CA TYR A 211 -10.38 -8.77 0.01
C TYR A 211 -9.30 -9.82 -0.17
N TYR A 212 -8.27 -9.52 -0.95
CA TYR A 212 -7.28 -10.54 -1.27
C TYR A 212 -5.85 -10.03 -1.14
N VAL A 213 -4.95 -10.95 -0.86
CA VAL A 213 -3.50 -10.77 -0.93
C VAL A 213 -2.92 -11.98 -1.63
N ASN A 214 -2.42 -11.78 -2.84
CA ASN A 214 -1.73 -12.79 -3.64
C ASN A 214 -0.25 -12.50 -3.74
N GLY A 215 0.56 -13.51 -4.00
CA GLY A 215 1.98 -13.35 -4.22
C GLY A 215 2.56 -14.40 -5.13
N CYS A 216 3.65 -14.03 -5.82
CA CYS A 216 4.46 -14.94 -6.61
C CYS A 216 5.91 -14.47 -6.68
N SER A 217 6.81 -15.35 -7.10
CA SER A 217 8.15 -14.94 -7.53
C SER A 217 8.06 -14.10 -8.81
N GLY A 218 9.11 -13.37 -9.15
CA GLY A 218 9.19 -12.61 -10.41
C GLY A 218 9.07 -13.46 -11.68
N LYS A 219 9.10 -14.80 -11.53
CA LYS A 219 8.91 -15.81 -12.59
C LYS A 219 7.49 -16.40 -12.59
N GLY A 220 6.61 -15.97 -11.67
CA GLY A 220 5.25 -16.47 -11.54
C GLY A 220 5.10 -17.72 -10.66
N GLU A 221 6.13 -18.10 -9.89
CA GLU A 221 6.07 -19.27 -9.00
C GLU A 221 5.27 -18.94 -7.73
N ASN A 222 4.35 -19.82 -7.36
CA ASN A 222 3.47 -19.63 -6.19
C ASN A 222 4.20 -19.78 -4.85
N PRO A 223 3.67 -19.21 -3.75
CA PRO A 223 4.09 -19.54 -2.40
C PRO A 223 3.91 -21.04 -2.09
N ILE A 224 4.66 -21.51 -1.10
CA ILE A 224 4.64 -22.94 -0.70
C ILE A 224 3.92 -23.18 0.63
N SER A 225 3.60 -22.13 1.39
CA SER A 225 2.96 -22.22 2.69
C SER A 225 2.24 -20.91 3.03
N TYR A 226 1.08 -20.98 3.69
CA TYR A 226 0.18 -19.85 3.91
C TYR A 226 -0.13 -19.68 5.40
N TYR A 227 -0.34 -18.42 5.83
CA TYR A 227 -0.66 -18.05 7.21
C TYR A 227 -1.88 -17.11 7.15
N PRO A 228 -3.10 -17.69 7.07
CA PRO A 228 -4.31 -16.93 6.75
C PRO A 228 -4.85 -16.07 7.89
N THR A 229 -4.35 -16.26 9.11
CA THR A 229 -4.79 -15.46 10.26
C THR A 229 -3.60 -14.73 10.91
N VAL A 230 -3.91 -13.63 11.59
CA VAL A 230 -2.92 -12.89 12.38
C VAL A 230 -2.27 -13.82 13.41
N GLU A 231 -3.07 -14.66 14.06
CA GLU A 231 -2.66 -15.62 15.06
C GLU A 231 -1.62 -16.63 14.51
N ASP A 232 -1.88 -17.16 13.30
CA ASP A 232 -0.94 -18.08 12.63
C ASP A 232 0.39 -17.41 12.27
N PHE A 233 0.35 -16.13 11.92
CA PHE A 233 1.55 -15.43 11.49
C PHE A 233 2.37 -14.86 12.64
N ILE A 234 1.75 -14.05 13.52
CA ILE A 234 2.50 -13.45 14.62
C ILE A 234 2.87 -14.46 15.72
N GLY A 235 2.06 -15.51 15.92
CA GLY A 235 2.22 -16.50 16.96
C GLY A 235 1.93 -15.96 18.35
N GLU A 236 1.83 -16.85 19.35
CA GLU A 236 1.60 -16.48 20.73
C GLU A 236 2.78 -15.66 21.29
N GLY A 237 2.52 -14.45 21.80
CA GLY A 237 3.52 -13.52 22.30
C GLY A 237 4.32 -12.78 21.22
N GLY A 238 4.05 -13.03 19.93
CA GLY A 238 4.64 -12.31 18.81
C GLY A 238 3.95 -10.98 18.53
N THR A 239 4.52 -10.22 17.61
CA THR A 239 4.00 -8.95 17.10
C THR A 239 4.18 -8.84 15.59
N TYR A 240 3.59 -7.85 14.94
CA TYR A 240 3.82 -7.59 13.51
C TYR A 240 5.29 -7.23 13.19
N THR A 241 6.02 -6.65 14.15
CA THR A 241 7.43 -6.30 14.00
C THR A 241 8.38 -7.42 14.44
N HIS A 242 7.84 -8.45 15.11
CA HIS A 242 8.54 -9.66 15.55
C HIS A 242 7.61 -10.89 15.42
N PRO A 243 7.22 -11.27 14.20
CA PRO A 243 6.33 -12.42 14.00
C PRO A 243 7.09 -13.74 14.25
N ARG A 244 6.60 -14.55 15.18
CA ARG A 244 7.26 -15.81 15.55
C ARG A 244 7.39 -16.77 14.37
N THR A 245 6.43 -16.77 13.47
CA THR A 245 6.50 -17.56 12.23
C THR A 245 7.77 -17.30 11.44
N VAL A 246 8.17 -16.03 11.29
CA VAL A 246 9.37 -15.64 10.55
C VAL A 246 10.64 -15.91 11.36
N TYR A 247 10.60 -15.70 12.67
CA TYR A 247 11.75 -15.86 13.56
C TYR A 247 12.03 -17.32 13.94
N GLU A 248 10.99 -18.14 14.03
CA GLU A 248 11.10 -19.53 14.49
C GLU A 248 10.82 -20.55 13.35
N GLY A 249 10.42 -20.08 12.17
CA GLY A 249 10.17 -20.94 11.01
C GLY A 249 8.94 -21.82 11.17
N TYR A 250 7.85 -21.31 11.77
CA TYR A 250 6.61 -22.08 11.92
C TYR A 250 6.04 -22.47 10.56
N LYS A 251 5.57 -23.70 10.49
CA LYS A 251 4.96 -24.24 9.29
C LYS A 251 3.51 -23.71 9.17
N GLY A 252 3.18 -23.12 8.02
CA GLY A 252 1.83 -22.70 7.69
C GLY A 252 0.96 -23.83 7.16
N VAL A 253 -0.23 -23.45 6.69
CA VAL A 253 -1.21 -24.37 6.08
C VAL A 253 -0.99 -24.46 4.55
N PRO A 254 -1.46 -25.54 3.90
CA PRO A 254 -1.44 -25.64 2.44
C PRO A 254 -2.47 -24.72 1.77
N ALA A 255 -2.39 -24.57 0.44
CA ALA A 255 -3.47 -24.00 -0.36
C ALA A 255 -4.82 -24.72 -0.13
N HIS A 256 -5.92 -24.01 -0.39
CA HIS A 256 -7.30 -24.50 -0.20
C HIS A 256 -7.67 -24.84 1.26
N SER A 257 -6.94 -24.30 2.23
CA SER A 257 -7.31 -24.34 3.64
C SER A 257 -8.36 -23.26 3.95
N LEU A 258 -9.24 -23.55 4.91
CA LEU A 258 -10.30 -22.64 5.34
C LEU A 258 -10.11 -22.24 6.79
N ALA A 259 -10.31 -20.96 7.08
CA ALA A 259 -10.41 -20.42 8.43
C ALA A 259 -11.61 -19.48 8.53
N ALA A 260 -12.19 -19.35 9.72
CA ALA A 260 -13.35 -18.49 9.94
C ALA A 260 -13.30 -17.85 11.33
N GLY A 261 -13.85 -16.65 11.44
CA GLY A 261 -14.04 -15.98 12.72
C GLY A 261 -12.75 -15.44 13.35
N LYS A 262 -11.70 -15.22 12.57
CA LYS A 262 -10.38 -14.76 13.00
C LYS A 262 -9.98 -13.47 12.30
N GLU A 263 -9.06 -12.70 12.89
CA GLU A 263 -8.39 -11.59 12.21
C GLU A 263 -7.59 -12.15 11.04
N ALA A 264 -7.83 -11.62 9.86
CA ALA A 264 -7.24 -12.13 8.64
C ALA A 264 -5.83 -11.58 8.38
N MET A 265 -5.00 -12.42 7.79
CA MET A 265 -3.63 -12.09 7.40
C MET A 265 -3.32 -12.65 6.03
N GLY A 266 -2.91 -11.77 5.10
CA GLY A 266 -2.36 -12.17 3.81
C GLY A 266 -0.87 -12.45 3.96
N ALA A 267 -0.51 -13.60 4.57
CA ALA A 267 0.90 -13.96 4.71
C ALA A 267 1.20 -15.33 4.12
N PHE A 268 2.37 -15.44 3.50
CA PHE A 268 2.83 -16.66 2.85
C PHE A 268 4.35 -16.72 2.76
N CYS A 269 4.87 -17.94 2.67
CA CYS A 269 6.28 -18.26 2.52
C CYS A 269 6.58 -18.74 1.10
N PHE A 270 7.66 -18.24 0.52
CA PHE A 270 8.19 -18.68 -0.77
C PHE A 270 9.22 -19.81 -0.60
N SER A 271 9.46 -20.55 -1.66
CA SER A 271 10.58 -21.50 -1.73
C SER A 271 11.89 -20.79 -1.42
N SER A 272 12.77 -21.45 -0.67
CA SER A 272 14.13 -20.93 -0.45
C SER A 272 14.84 -20.75 -1.80
N PHE A 273 15.58 -19.67 -1.92
CA PHE A 273 16.32 -19.31 -3.13
C PHE A 273 17.79 -19.03 -2.82
N THR A 274 18.62 -19.18 -3.83
CA THR A 274 20.06 -18.88 -3.76
C THR A 274 20.39 -17.79 -4.77
N LEU A 275 21.28 -16.88 -4.37
CA LEU A 275 21.79 -15.81 -5.23
C LEU A 275 23.31 -15.90 -5.30
N ALA A 276 23.85 -15.98 -6.50
CA ALA A 276 25.28 -15.78 -6.76
C ALA A 276 25.68 -14.33 -6.50
N PRO A 277 26.96 -13.99 -6.40
CA PRO A 277 27.43 -12.62 -6.29
C PRO A 277 26.86 -11.71 -7.36
N GLY A 278 26.22 -10.60 -6.98
CA GLY A 278 25.56 -9.65 -7.87
C GLY A 278 24.23 -10.13 -8.50
N GLU A 279 23.79 -11.34 -8.22
CA GLU A 279 22.51 -11.87 -8.73
C GLU A 279 21.32 -11.25 -7.99
N LYS A 280 20.19 -11.13 -8.72
CA LYS A 280 18.92 -10.57 -8.21
C LYS A 280 17.79 -11.57 -8.35
N THR A 281 16.84 -11.48 -7.45
CA THR A 281 15.54 -12.13 -7.56
C THR A 281 14.42 -11.17 -7.21
N ASP A 282 13.27 -11.39 -7.80
CA ASP A 282 12.10 -10.53 -7.63
C ASP A 282 10.93 -11.32 -7.02
N PHE A 283 10.10 -10.58 -6.25
CA PHE A 283 8.84 -11.06 -5.69
C PHE A 283 7.76 -10.02 -5.93
N ILE A 284 6.53 -10.47 -6.09
CA ILE A 284 5.37 -9.65 -6.38
C ILE A 284 4.30 -9.97 -5.34
N LEU A 285 3.79 -8.94 -4.65
CA LEU A 285 2.61 -9.04 -3.80
C LEU A 285 1.53 -8.15 -4.41
N LEU A 286 0.34 -8.72 -4.56
CA LEU A 286 -0.85 -8.08 -5.10
C LEU A 286 -1.90 -8.04 -4.00
N SER A 287 -2.30 -6.85 -3.58
CA SER A 287 -3.34 -6.69 -2.57
C SER A 287 -4.49 -5.84 -3.11
N GLY A 288 -5.72 -6.29 -2.95
CA GLY A 288 -6.84 -5.61 -3.58
C GLY A 288 -8.20 -6.03 -3.05
N ILE A 289 -9.22 -5.46 -3.70
CA ILE A 289 -10.63 -5.68 -3.40
C ILE A 289 -11.32 -5.97 -4.72
N ALA A 290 -12.06 -7.08 -4.79
CA ALA A 290 -12.73 -7.56 -5.99
C ALA A 290 -14.18 -7.94 -5.72
N ASP A 291 -14.99 -8.02 -6.78
CA ASP A 291 -16.37 -8.49 -6.74
C ASP A 291 -16.50 -9.99 -7.01
N SER A 292 -15.45 -10.61 -7.56
CA SER A 292 -15.45 -12.04 -7.87
C SER A 292 -14.06 -12.66 -7.84
N LYS A 293 -14.02 -13.99 -7.68
CA LYS A 293 -12.75 -14.74 -7.79
C LYS A 293 -12.17 -14.69 -9.19
N GLU A 294 -13.00 -14.62 -10.21
CA GLU A 294 -12.57 -14.48 -11.61
C GLU A 294 -11.79 -13.16 -11.84
N GLU A 295 -12.27 -12.07 -11.24
CA GLU A 295 -11.56 -10.78 -11.28
C GLU A 295 -10.16 -10.90 -10.63
N ILE A 296 -10.05 -11.60 -9.49
CA ILE A 296 -8.77 -11.83 -8.81
C ILE A 296 -7.80 -12.62 -9.70
N GLU A 297 -8.28 -13.69 -10.33
CA GLU A 297 -7.46 -14.49 -11.25
C GLU A 297 -7.00 -13.68 -12.46
N ASN A 298 -7.88 -12.87 -13.06
CA ASN A 298 -7.54 -11.99 -14.16
C ASN A 298 -6.48 -10.95 -13.75
N ILE A 299 -6.57 -10.38 -12.55
CA ILE A 299 -5.57 -9.47 -12.00
C ILE A 299 -4.24 -10.20 -11.76
N PHE A 300 -4.28 -11.41 -11.20
CA PHE A 300 -3.09 -12.20 -10.99
C PHE A 300 -2.37 -12.50 -12.33
N GLU A 301 -3.10 -13.00 -13.32
CA GLU A 301 -2.54 -13.26 -14.65
C GLU A 301 -1.96 -11.99 -15.32
N LYS A 302 -2.52 -10.83 -15.04
CA LYS A 302 -2.05 -9.56 -15.58
C LYS A 302 -0.72 -9.10 -14.98
N TYR A 303 -0.40 -9.49 -13.72
CA TYR A 303 0.73 -8.95 -12.96
C TYR A 303 1.65 -10.00 -12.34
N ASN A 304 1.56 -11.28 -12.72
CA ASN A 304 2.28 -12.39 -12.11
C ASN A 304 3.76 -12.56 -12.54
N THR A 305 4.34 -11.63 -13.29
CA THR A 305 5.77 -11.67 -13.66
C THR A 305 6.42 -10.29 -13.54
N SER A 306 7.74 -10.28 -13.32
CA SER A 306 8.53 -9.04 -13.21
C SER A 306 8.36 -8.11 -14.40
N ASP A 307 8.34 -8.64 -15.62
CA ASP A 307 8.21 -7.81 -16.84
C ASP A 307 6.84 -7.15 -16.93
N LYS A 308 5.76 -7.88 -16.59
CA LYS A 308 4.40 -7.34 -16.55
C LYS A 308 4.28 -6.20 -15.53
N VAL A 309 4.85 -6.38 -14.33
CA VAL A 309 4.84 -5.37 -13.28
C VAL A 309 5.66 -4.13 -13.67
N LYS A 310 6.85 -4.30 -14.25
CA LYS A 310 7.69 -3.19 -14.72
C LYS A 310 6.99 -2.38 -15.81
N ASN A 311 6.33 -3.05 -16.75
CA ASN A 311 5.54 -2.38 -17.79
C ASN A 311 4.37 -1.59 -17.19
N ALA A 312 3.62 -2.19 -16.25
CA ALA A 312 2.53 -1.51 -15.57
C ALA A 312 2.98 -0.30 -14.75
N LEU A 313 4.14 -0.37 -14.10
CA LEU A 313 4.74 0.76 -13.40
C LEU A 313 5.07 1.90 -14.36
N GLU A 314 5.69 1.59 -15.50
CA GLU A 314 6.04 2.61 -16.50
C GLU A 314 4.79 3.26 -17.12
N GLU A 315 3.76 2.46 -17.44
CA GLU A 315 2.47 2.98 -17.89
C GLU A 315 1.83 3.91 -16.84
N THR A 316 1.91 3.55 -15.56
CA THR A 316 1.39 4.36 -14.46
C THR A 316 2.16 5.68 -14.33
N ARG A 317 3.48 5.65 -14.42
CA ARG A 317 4.33 6.85 -14.41
C ARG A 317 4.02 7.79 -15.58
N ILE A 318 3.93 7.24 -16.80
CA ILE A 318 3.60 8.01 -18.01
C ILE A 318 2.21 8.63 -17.88
N TYR A 319 1.23 7.86 -17.40
CA TYR A 319 -0.13 8.34 -17.21
C TYR A 319 -0.19 9.55 -16.28
N TRP A 320 0.31 9.44 -15.05
CA TRP A 320 0.24 10.52 -14.07
C TRP A 320 1.10 11.73 -14.44
N LYS A 321 2.26 11.50 -15.06
CA LYS A 321 3.07 12.58 -15.62
C LYS A 321 2.31 13.37 -16.68
N LYS A 322 1.52 12.69 -17.52
CA LYS A 322 0.69 13.35 -18.54
C LYS A 322 -0.49 14.12 -17.93
N GLN A 323 -1.05 13.64 -16.82
CA GLN A 323 -2.14 14.36 -16.14
C GLN A 323 -1.66 15.71 -15.58
N VAL A 324 -0.46 15.76 -15.01
CA VAL A 324 0.14 16.99 -14.47
C VAL A 324 0.84 17.74 -15.62
N ASN A 325 0.05 18.30 -16.52
CA ASN A 325 0.48 18.85 -17.81
C ASN A 325 0.83 20.34 -17.80
N VAL A 326 0.92 20.96 -16.63
CA VAL A 326 1.34 22.36 -16.46
C VAL A 326 2.81 22.41 -16.09
N ASP A 327 3.60 23.13 -16.87
CA ASP A 327 5.02 23.38 -16.65
C ASP A 327 5.24 24.79 -16.11
N PHE A 328 6.11 24.90 -15.10
CA PHE A 328 6.58 26.16 -14.54
C PHE A 328 8.03 26.37 -14.96
N HIS A 329 8.37 27.58 -15.33
CA HIS A 329 9.69 27.95 -15.78
C HIS A 329 10.12 29.24 -15.05
N THR A 330 10.56 29.06 -13.80
CA THR A 330 11.17 30.12 -13.01
C THR A 330 12.69 29.97 -13.04
N GLN A 331 13.39 30.74 -12.27
CA GLN A 331 14.85 30.58 -12.10
C GLN A 331 15.20 29.58 -10.97
N ASP A 332 14.20 28.98 -10.35
CA ASP A 332 14.35 28.03 -9.25
C ASP A 332 13.75 26.63 -9.65
N PRO A 333 14.62 25.67 -10.03
CA PRO A 333 14.18 24.34 -10.43
C PRO A 333 13.46 23.55 -9.31
N ASP A 334 13.82 23.80 -8.05
CA ASP A 334 13.14 23.13 -6.91
C ASP A 334 11.72 23.67 -6.75
N PHE A 335 11.53 24.98 -6.92
CA PHE A 335 10.20 25.58 -6.94
C PHE A 335 9.36 25.05 -8.12
N ASP A 336 9.93 24.96 -9.32
CA ASP A 336 9.24 24.45 -10.50
C ASP A 336 8.77 23.00 -10.28
N SER A 337 9.62 22.15 -9.71
CA SER A 337 9.29 20.78 -9.34
C SER A 337 8.26 20.69 -8.21
N TYR A 338 8.33 21.56 -7.21
CA TYR A 338 7.33 21.66 -6.16
C TYR A 338 5.96 22.06 -6.70
N MET A 339 5.91 22.99 -7.64
CA MET A 339 4.66 23.43 -8.28
C MET A 339 3.96 22.32 -9.08
N LYS A 340 4.68 21.29 -9.53
CA LYS A 340 4.07 20.08 -10.09
C LYS A 340 3.21 19.34 -9.04
N TRP A 341 3.69 19.21 -7.80
CA TRP A 341 2.92 18.63 -6.69
C TRP A 341 1.70 19.48 -6.31
N ILE A 342 1.80 20.80 -6.38
CA ILE A 342 0.65 21.70 -6.19
C ILE A 342 -0.39 21.46 -7.30
N SER A 343 0.05 21.36 -8.56
CA SER A 343 -0.83 21.07 -9.69
C SER A 343 -1.46 19.68 -9.64
N PHE A 344 -0.86 18.75 -8.90
CA PHE A 344 -1.40 17.41 -8.69
C PHE A 344 -2.51 17.35 -7.64
N GLN A 345 -2.59 18.31 -6.71
CA GLN A 345 -3.57 18.31 -5.61
C GLN A 345 -5.04 18.19 -6.05
N PRO A 346 -5.53 18.85 -7.11
CA PRO A 346 -6.91 18.69 -7.57
C PRO A 346 -7.26 17.25 -7.98
N PHE A 347 -6.31 16.52 -8.60
CA PHE A 347 -6.49 15.10 -8.91
C PHE A 347 -6.61 14.25 -7.64
N LEU A 348 -5.75 14.49 -6.65
CA LEU A 348 -5.82 13.80 -5.37
C LEU A 348 -7.17 14.02 -4.68
N ARG A 349 -7.66 15.25 -4.67
CA ARG A 349 -8.97 15.56 -4.10
C ARG A 349 -10.12 14.96 -4.89
N ARG A 350 -10.00 14.85 -6.21
CA ARG A 350 -10.99 14.13 -7.03
C ARG A 350 -11.05 12.65 -6.66
N LEU A 351 -9.90 11.98 -6.51
CA LEU A 351 -9.82 10.55 -6.25
C LEU A 351 -10.13 10.18 -4.79
N PHE A 352 -9.61 10.94 -3.84
CA PHE A 352 -9.74 10.66 -2.40
C PHE A 352 -10.98 11.29 -1.76
N GLY A 353 -11.64 12.20 -2.43
CA GLY A 353 -12.77 12.93 -1.91
C GLY A 353 -12.39 14.28 -1.31
N CYS A 354 -12.60 14.50 -0.02
CA CYS A 354 -12.35 15.80 0.63
C CYS A 354 -10.86 16.16 0.68
N SER A 355 -10.02 15.16 0.93
CA SER A 355 -8.56 15.28 1.00
C SER A 355 -7.94 13.90 0.76
N PHE A 356 -6.71 13.85 0.21
CA PHE A 356 -5.95 12.61 0.24
C PHE A 356 -5.32 12.38 1.62
N LEU A 357 -5.25 13.40 2.45
CA LEU A 357 -4.78 13.31 3.82
C LEU A 357 -5.68 12.39 4.63
N PRO A 358 -5.13 11.41 5.36
CA PRO A 358 -5.89 10.68 6.35
C PRO A 358 -6.52 11.67 7.34
N HIS A 359 -7.83 11.75 7.32
CA HIS A 359 -8.56 12.67 8.17
C HIS A 359 -8.68 12.09 9.59
N HIS A 360 -8.78 12.94 10.62
CA HIS A 360 -8.94 12.47 12.02
C HIS A 360 -10.17 11.57 12.22
N ASP A 361 -11.17 11.68 11.37
CA ASP A 361 -12.34 10.79 11.33
C ASP A 361 -12.28 9.77 10.16
N TYR A 362 -11.08 9.22 9.91
CA TYR A 362 -10.81 8.17 8.93
C TYR A 362 -11.26 8.49 7.49
N GLY A 363 -11.24 9.79 7.15
CA GLY A 363 -11.65 10.28 5.84
C GLY A 363 -13.15 10.50 5.70
N ARG A 364 -13.93 10.41 6.78
CA ARG A 364 -15.29 10.91 6.81
C ARG A 364 -15.29 12.43 6.67
N GLY A 365 -16.32 12.93 6.15
CA GLY A 365 -16.45 14.33 5.87
C GLY A 365 -16.42 14.61 4.38
N GLY A 366 -17.36 15.39 3.96
CA GLY A 366 -17.51 15.80 2.59
C GLY A 366 -16.44 16.79 2.18
N ARG A 367 -16.36 17.00 0.88
CA ARG A 367 -15.59 18.08 0.31
C ARG A 367 -16.29 19.39 0.66
N GLY A 368 -15.56 20.34 1.25
CA GLY A 368 -16.09 21.67 1.50
C GLY A 368 -16.67 22.29 0.23
N TRP A 369 -17.85 22.89 0.30
CA TRP A 369 -18.57 23.47 -0.87
C TRP A 369 -17.69 24.42 -1.67
N ARG A 370 -17.00 25.34 -1.00
CA ARG A 370 -16.06 26.27 -1.64
C ARG A 370 -14.89 25.52 -2.29
N ASP A 371 -14.32 24.55 -1.59
CA ASP A 371 -13.12 23.83 -2.01
C ASP A 371 -13.38 22.99 -3.26
N LEU A 372 -14.60 22.44 -3.40
CA LEU A 372 -15.02 21.74 -4.59
C LEU A 372 -14.97 22.65 -5.84
N TRP A 373 -15.43 23.88 -5.73
CA TRP A 373 -15.42 24.81 -6.87
C TRP A 373 -14.00 25.27 -7.23
N GLN A 374 -13.13 25.44 -6.25
CA GLN A 374 -11.72 25.73 -6.49
C GLN A 374 -11.02 24.58 -7.23
N ASP A 375 -11.31 23.35 -6.83
CA ASP A 375 -10.78 22.15 -7.50
C ASP A 375 -11.32 22.05 -8.95
N CYS A 376 -12.61 22.31 -9.17
CA CYS A 376 -13.18 22.33 -10.50
C CYS A 376 -12.52 23.38 -11.42
N LEU A 377 -12.20 24.57 -10.89
CA LEU A 377 -11.50 25.61 -11.67
C LEU A 377 -10.09 25.15 -12.09
N SER A 378 -9.35 24.49 -11.18
CA SER A 378 -8.03 23.94 -11.48
C SER A 378 -8.11 22.81 -12.50
N LEU A 379 -9.09 21.90 -12.35
CA LEU A 379 -9.28 20.76 -13.25
C LEU A 379 -9.75 21.20 -14.66
N LEU A 380 -10.42 22.34 -14.81
CA LEU A 380 -10.75 22.88 -16.15
C LEU A 380 -9.52 23.11 -17.01
N ILE A 381 -8.37 23.40 -16.37
CA ILE A 381 -7.09 23.62 -17.05
C ILE A 381 -6.35 22.29 -17.25
N LEU A 382 -6.36 21.42 -16.23
CA LEU A 382 -5.56 20.20 -16.18
C LEU A 382 -6.22 19.01 -16.88
N ASP A 383 -7.49 18.74 -16.54
CA ASP A 383 -8.29 17.63 -17.07
C ASP A 383 -9.79 17.98 -17.01
N PRO A 384 -10.34 18.64 -18.03
CA PRO A 384 -11.73 19.12 -18.02
C PRO A 384 -12.77 18.01 -18.17
N LYS A 385 -12.37 16.78 -18.48
CA LYS A 385 -13.26 15.70 -18.89
C LYS A 385 -14.39 15.41 -17.90
N GLU A 386 -14.07 15.34 -16.60
CA GLU A 386 -15.02 15.00 -15.55
C GLU A 386 -15.61 16.22 -14.83
N VAL A 387 -15.12 17.44 -15.11
CA VAL A 387 -15.50 18.64 -14.35
C VAL A 387 -16.98 18.95 -14.47
N ARG A 388 -17.58 18.76 -15.67
CA ARG A 388 -19.02 18.99 -15.86
C ARG A 388 -19.86 18.06 -14.98
N SER A 389 -19.52 16.78 -14.93
CA SER A 389 -20.20 15.79 -14.09
C SER A 389 -20.03 16.11 -12.60
N MET A 390 -18.83 16.51 -12.18
CA MET A 390 -18.57 16.94 -10.80
C MET A 390 -19.45 18.13 -10.41
N ILE A 391 -19.59 19.12 -11.28
CA ILE A 391 -20.45 20.30 -11.07
C ILE A 391 -21.91 19.88 -10.93
N LEU A 392 -22.43 19.13 -11.90
CA LEU A 392 -23.83 18.70 -11.89
C LEU A 392 -24.19 17.86 -10.66
N ASN A 393 -23.34 16.90 -10.32
CA ASN A 393 -23.55 16.03 -9.16
C ASN A 393 -23.52 16.82 -7.85
N SER A 394 -22.63 17.82 -7.74
CA SER A 394 -22.54 18.66 -6.57
C SER A 394 -23.75 19.60 -6.41
N PHE A 395 -24.29 20.13 -7.51
CA PHE A 395 -25.53 20.92 -7.47
C PHE A 395 -26.76 20.06 -7.11
N ALA A 396 -26.73 18.76 -7.32
CA ALA A 396 -27.81 17.87 -6.87
C ALA A 396 -28.04 17.86 -5.36
N GLY A 397 -27.03 18.26 -4.57
CA GLY A 397 -27.13 18.44 -3.12
C GLY A 397 -27.75 19.76 -2.65
N VAL A 398 -28.04 20.70 -3.57
CA VAL A 398 -28.68 21.98 -3.23
C VAL A 398 -30.17 21.75 -3.02
N ARG A 399 -30.66 22.15 -1.85
CA ARG A 399 -32.06 22.04 -1.47
C ARG A 399 -32.92 23.13 -2.13
N PHE A 400 -34.23 22.91 -2.13
CA PHE A 400 -35.20 23.83 -2.71
C PHE A 400 -35.16 25.25 -2.09
N ASP A 401 -34.80 25.36 -0.83
CA ASP A 401 -34.63 26.62 -0.12
C ASP A 401 -33.28 27.31 -0.37
N GLY A 402 -32.45 26.73 -1.23
CA GLY A 402 -31.12 27.23 -1.56
C GLY A 402 -30.03 26.85 -0.55
N THR A 403 -30.35 26.11 0.49
CA THR A 403 -29.36 25.56 1.41
C THR A 403 -28.63 24.38 0.78
N ASN A 404 -27.43 24.11 1.24
CA ASN A 404 -26.60 23.02 0.74
C ASN A 404 -26.13 22.14 1.90
N ALA A 405 -26.11 20.84 1.68
CA ALA A 405 -25.42 19.93 2.56
C ALA A 405 -23.89 20.14 2.39
N THR A 406 -23.19 20.38 3.46
CA THR A 406 -21.74 20.60 3.44
C THR A 406 -20.94 19.30 3.58
N ILE A 407 -21.63 18.20 3.82
CA ILE A 407 -21.06 16.87 4.03
C ILE A 407 -21.92 15.85 3.30
#